data_738337e9b762a695cf01a34ff71e6a6c
#
_entry.id   738337e9b762a695cf01a34ff71e6a6c
#
_cell.length_a   1.000
_cell.length_b   1.000
_cell.length_c   1.000
_cell.angle_alpha   90.00
_cell.angle_beta   90.00
_cell.angle_gamma   90.00
#
_symmetry.space_group_name_H-M   'P 1'
#
loop_
_entity.id
_entity.type
_entity.pdbx_description
1 polymer ?
#
loop_
_entity_poly.entity_id
_entity_poly.type
_entity_poly.pdbx_seq_one_letter_code
_entity_poly.pdbx_strand_id
1 'polypeptide(L)'
;AFAMQDVLLEPYGGEILHLPVSATTTLTAFQALGAITAFVIAARRLGHGADPHRLAAFGLLSGIVAFAAVIFAAALLSPLLFRTGTLLIGFGAGLFAVSTLTIAMDAERGDSSGLALGAWGAVQATAMGTGIALGGFLRDMVGALAAHGALGPALTGAGTGYSFVYDLEIAL
;
A
#
# COMPACT_ATOMS: atom_id res chain seq x y z
N ALA A 1 -1.29 6.27 -3.98
CA ALA A 1 -0.46 5.42 -3.14
C ALA A 1 -1.30 4.35 -2.42
N PHE A 2 -0.73 3.21 -2.07
CA PHE A 2 -1.31 2.07 -1.33
C PHE A 2 -2.40 1.27 -2.04
N ALA A 3 -2.65 1.43 -3.33
CA ALA A 3 -3.70 0.70 -4.02
C ALA A 3 -3.17 -0.32 -5.04
N MET A 4 -2.09 -0.01 -5.74
CA MET A 4 -1.57 -0.87 -6.80
C MET A 4 -1.03 -2.20 -6.27
N GLN A 5 -0.44 -2.18 -5.06
CA GLN A 5 0.15 -3.35 -4.41
C GLN A 5 -0.88 -4.34 -3.86
N ASP A 6 -2.14 -3.96 -3.71
CA ASP A 6 -3.14 -4.74 -2.95
C ASP A 6 -3.39 -6.13 -3.57
N VAL A 7 -3.35 -6.21 -4.89
CA VAL A 7 -3.48 -7.47 -5.64
C VAL A 7 -2.13 -8.17 -5.88
N LEU A 8 -1.01 -7.52 -5.57
CA LEU A 8 0.33 -8.01 -5.91
C LEU A 8 1.09 -8.67 -4.75
N LEU A 9 0.72 -8.37 -3.50
CA LEU A 9 1.45 -8.86 -2.32
C LEU A 9 1.41 -10.39 -2.20
N GLU A 10 0.25 -11.01 -2.37
CA GLU A 10 0.13 -12.47 -2.26
C GLU A 10 0.86 -13.20 -3.39
N PRO A 11 0.66 -12.85 -4.69
CA PRO A 11 1.44 -13.43 -5.78
C PRO A 11 2.95 -13.20 -5.61
N TYR A 12 3.38 -12.02 -5.21
CA TYR A 12 4.78 -11.73 -4.95
C TYR A 12 5.38 -12.64 -3.87
N GLY A 13 4.67 -12.83 -2.77
CA GLY A 13 5.09 -13.74 -1.72
C GLY A 13 5.21 -15.19 -2.20
N GLY A 14 4.28 -15.64 -3.04
CA GLY A 14 4.29 -16.99 -3.62
C GLY A 14 5.35 -17.18 -4.71
N GLU A 15 5.41 -16.28 -5.68
CA GLU A 15 6.27 -16.40 -6.87
C GLU A 15 7.74 -16.08 -6.58
N ILE A 16 8.01 -15.08 -5.75
CA ILE A 16 9.37 -14.55 -5.55
C ILE A 16 9.99 -15.09 -4.26
N LEU A 17 9.22 -15.16 -3.18
CA LEU A 17 9.71 -15.64 -1.89
C LEU A 17 9.40 -17.12 -1.64
N HIS A 18 8.71 -17.78 -2.59
CA HIS A 18 8.31 -19.20 -2.52
C HIS A 18 7.56 -19.55 -1.23
N LEU A 19 6.75 -18.60 -0.73
CA LEU A 19 5.95 -18.82 0.46
C LEU A 19 4.77 -19.76 0.15
N PRO A 20 4.42 -20.67 1.06
CA PRO A 20 3.23 -21.49 0.88
C PRO A 20 1.96 -20.63 0.97
N VAL A 21 0.87 -21.07 0.32
CA VAL A 21 -0.41 -20.35 0.27
C VAL A 21 -0.91 -19.94 1.66
N SER A 22 -0.74 -20.81 2.67
CA SER A 22 -1.10 -20.47 4.05
C SER A 22 -0.34 -19.26 4.60
N ALA A 23 0.92 -19.08 4.19
CA ALA A 23 1.74 -17.94 4.62
C ALA A 23 1.38 -16.67 3.85
N THR A 24 1.04 -16.75 2.55
CA THR A 24 0.59 -15.58 1.78
C THR A 24 -0.78 -15.09 2.27
N THR A 25 -1.71 -15.98 2.59
CA THR A 25 -3.01 -15.61 3.17
C THR A 25 -2.85 -14.88 4.52
N THR A 26 -1.81 -15.18 5.31
CA THR A 26 -1.57 -14.43 6.57
C THR A 26 -1.11 -12.99 6.34
N LEU A 27 -0.68 -12.61 5.12
CA LEU A 27 -0.28 -11.23 4.81
C LEU A 27 -1.44 -10.25 4.97
N THR A 28 -2.64 -10.65 4.56
CA THR A 28 -3.87 -9.86 4.76
C THR A 28 -4.11 -9.59 6.25
N ALA A 29 -3.85 -10.58 7.12
CA ALA A 29 -3.96 -10.40 8.57
C ALA A 29 -2.91 -9.42 9.11
N PHE A 30 -1.66 -9.48 8.63
CA PHE A 30 -0.61 -8.50 9.01
C PHE A 30 -0.97 -7.10 8.54
N GLN A 31 -1.50 -6.95 7.33
CA GLN A 31 -1.96 -5.67 6.79
C GLN A 31 -3.12 -5.10 7.64
N ALA A 32 -4.11 -5.94 7.97
CA ALA A 32 -5.22 -5.56 8.84
C ALA A 32 -4.75 -5.14 10.24
N LEU A 33 -3.78 -5.86 10.81
CA LEU A 33 -3.21 -5.55 12.12
C LEU A 33 -2.50 -4.18 12.10
N GLY A 34 -1.76 -3.90 11.04
CA GLY A 34 -1.16 -2.59 10.79
C GLY A 34 -2.20 -1.48 10.73
N ALA A 35 -3.27 -1.67 9.94
CA ALA A 35 -4.35 -0.70 9.82
C ALA A 35 -5.09 -0.45 11.15
N ILE A 36 -5.41 -1.50 11.91
CA ILE A 36 -6.03 -1.36 13.23
C ILE A 36 -5.14 -0.55 14.18
N THR A 37 -3.83 -0.84 14.17
CA THR A 37 -2.86 -0.10 14.99
C THR A 37 -2.83 1.38 14.60
N ALA A 38 -2.83 1.67 13.30
CA ALA A 38 -2.90 3.02 12.78
C ALA A 38 -4.18 3.74 13.22
N PHE A 39 -5.33 3.07 13.15
CA PHE A 39 -6.62 3.64 13.57
C PHE A 39 -6.61 4.01 15.04
N VAL A 40 -6.09 3.15 15.91
CA VAL A 40 -5.99 3.43 17.35
C VAL A 40 -5.08 4.63 17.61
N ILE A 41 -3.93 4.71 16.93
CA ILE A 41 -3.00 5.83 17.08
C ILE A 41 -3.62 7.12 16.52
N ALA A 42 -4.24 7.07 15.33
CA ALA A 42 -4.90 8.22 14.74
C ALA A 42 -6.02 8.75 15.64
N ALA A 43 -6.90 7.87 16.14
CA ALA A 43 -7.99 8.27 17.02
C ALA A 43 -7.49 8.99 18.27
N ARG A 44 -6.43 8.46 18.90
CA ARG A 44 -5.81 9.09 20.08
C ARG A 44 -5.19 10.44 19.74
N ARG A 45 -4.39 10.50 18.66
CA ARG A 45 -3.67 11.72 18.27
C ARG A 45 -4.61 12.83 17.83
N LEU A 46 -5.58 12.51 16.97
CA LEU A 46 -6.60 13.47 16.50
C LEU A 46 -7.50 13.94 17.65
N GLY A 47 -7.89 13.05 18.56
CA GLY A 47 -8.65 13.41 19.76
C GLY A 47 -7.90 14.34 20.73
N HIS A 48 -6.56 14.43 20.62
CA HIS A 48 -5.74 15.39 21.37
C HIS A 48 -5.34 16.61 20.54
N GLY A 49 -5.97 16.84 19.40
CA GLY A 49 -5.76 18.02 18.56
C GLY A 49 -4.54 17.96 17.64
N ALA A 50 -4.04 16.74 17.31
CA ALA A 50 -2.97 16.61 16.32
C ALA A 50 -3.48 17.01 14.95
N ASP A 51 -2.60 17.62 14.14
CA ASP A 51 -2.87 18.03 12.76
C ASP A 51 -3.05 16.80 11.86
N PRO A 52 -4.22 16.62 11.21
CA PRO A 52 -4.47 15.47 10.35
C PRO A 52 -3.57 15.45 9.10
N HIS A 53 -3.12 16.62 8.59
CA HIS A 53 -2.19 16.67 7.47
C HIS A 53 -0.82 16.07 7.82
N ARG A 54 -0.34 16.31 9.05
CA ARG A 54 0.90 15.70 9.54
C ARG A 54 0.77 14.20 9.70
N LEU A 55 -0.38 13.72 10.21
CA LEU A 55 -0.62 12.30 10.33
C LEU A 55 -0.70 11.63 8.96
N ALA A 56 -1.35 12.26 7.97
CA ALA A 56 -1.37 11.77 6.59
C ALA A 56 0.06 11.66 6.02
N ALA A 57 0.90 12.69 6.23
CA ALA A 57 2.30 12.65 5.81
C ALA A 57 3.10 11.51 6.47
N PHE A 58 2.90 11.26 7.78
CA PHE A 58 3.50 10.12 8.44
C PHE A 58 3.01 8.78 7.87
N GLY A 59 1.75 8.69 7.46
CA GLY A 59 1.22 7.53 6.75
C GLY A 59 1.96 7.26 5.44
N LEU A 60 2.17 8.30 4.63
CA LEU A 60 2.92 8.21 3.37
C LEU A 60 4.39 7.83 3.60
N LEU A 61 5.06 8.45 4.56
CA LEU A 61 6.44 8.10 4.92
C LEU A 61 6.57 6.65 5.39
N SER A 62 5.61 6.15 6.18
CA SER A 62 5.52 4.74 6.53
C SER A 62 5.41 3.85 5.29
N GLY A 63 4.65 4.28 4.28
CA GLY A 63 4.50 3.58 3.01
C GLY A 63 5.82 3.44 2.27
N ILE A 64 6.61 4.52 2.16
CA ILE A 64 7.93 4.48 1.52
C ILE A 64 8.83 3.42 2.18
N VAL A 65 8.90 3.44 3.51
CA VAL A 65 9.68 2.45 4.28
C VAL A 65 9.15 1.03 4.07
N ALA A 66 7.83 0.89 4.04
CA ALA A 66 7.15 -0.40 3.86
C ALA A 66 7.44 -1.01 2.48
N PHE A 67 7.30 -0.24 1.41
CA PHE A 67 7.59 -0.71 0.05
C PHE A 67 9.08 -1.02 -0.13
N ALA A 68 9.97 -0.18 0.39
CA ALA A 68 11.39 -0.49 0.42
C ALA A 68 11.67 -1.82 1.13
N ALA A 69 11.03 -2.07 2.29
CA ALA A 69 11.17 -3.34 3.00
C ALA A 69 10.68 -4.54 2.18
N VAL A 70 9.57 -4.40 1.44
CA VAL A 70 9.04 -5.44 0.55
C VAL A 70 10.01 -5.73 -0.60
N ILE A 71 10.56 -4.71 -1.27
CA ILE A 71 11.54 -4.86 -2.34
C ILE A 71 12.82 -5.56 -1.84
N PHE A 72 13.37 -5.09 -0.71
CA PHE A 72 14.56 -5.69 -0.13
C PHE A 72 14.32 -7.09 0.43
N ALA A 73 13.09 -7.45 0.78
CA ALA A 73 12.75 -8.79 1.26
C ALA A 73 13.07 -9.86 0.22
N ALA A 74 12.87 -9.60 -1.08
CA ALA A 74 13.26 -10.51 -2.16
C ALA A 74 14.78 -10.65 -2.27
N ALA A 75 15.51 -9.53 -2.26
CA ALA A 75 16.96 -9.54 -2.37
C ALA A 75 17.63 -10.28 -1.21
N LEU A 76 17.04 -10.21 -0.01
CA LEU A 76 17.54 -10.85 1.21
C LEU A 76 16.91 -12.22 1.48
N LEU A 77 15.98 -12.67 0.63
CA LEU A 77 15.17 -13.89 0.82
C LEU A 77 14.60 -13.98 2.25
N SER A 78 14.09 -12.87 2.77
CA SER A 78 13.65 -12.73 4.15
C SER A 78 12.13 -12.65 4.28
N PRO A 79 11.43 -13.75 4.65
CA PRO A 79 9.99 -13.73 4.91
C PRO A 79 9.60 -12.80 6.07
N LEU A 80 10.51 -12.61 7.04
CA LEU A 80 10.27 -11.71 8.17
C LEU A 80 10.20 -10.25 7.71
N LEU A 81 11.16 -9.83 6.86
CA LEU A 81 11.19 -8.47 6.31
C LEU A 81 9.95 -8.21 5.44
N PHE A 82 9.51 -9.22 4.68
CA PHE A 82 8.29 -9.15 3.88
C PHE A 82 7.04 -8.94 4.75
N ARG A 83 6.88 -9.73 5.82
CA ARG A 83 5.75 -9.60 6.76
C ARG A 83 5.75 -8.26 7.48
N THR A 84 6.92 -7.77 7.91
CA THR A 84 7.02 -6.44 8.53
C THR A 84 6.70 -5.33 7.54
N GLY A 85 7.15 -5.44 6.30
CA GLY A 85 6.77 -4.53 5.21
C GLY A 85 5.25 -4.50 5.00
N THR A 86 4.62 -5.67 4.91
CA THR A 86 3.16 -5.80 4.75
C THR A 86 2.38 -5.17 5.92
N LEU A 87 2.83 -5.37 7.15
CA LEU A 87 2.25 -4.72 8.33
C LEU A 87 2.38 -3.19 8.24
N LEU A 88 3.54 -2.69 7.84
CA LEU A 88 3.76 -1.25 7.66
C LEU A 88 2.96 -0.66 6.50
N ILE A 89 2.70 -1.41 5.43
CA ILE A 89 1.77 -0.99 4.36
C ILE A 89 0.39 -0.75 4.95
N GLY A 90 -0.14 -1.72 5.71
CA GLY A 90 -1.44 -1.58 6.37
C GLY A 90 -1.47 -0.40 7.35
N PHE A 91 -0.40 -0.22 8.11
CA PHE A 91 -0.26 0.91 9.04
C PHE A 91 -0.27 2.27 8.30
N GLY A 92 0.55 2.42 7.27
CA GLY A 92 0.62 3.65 6.48
C GLY A 92 -0.70 3.98 5.78
N ALA A 93 -1.32 2.99 5.14
CA ALA A 93 -2.61 3.12 4.47
C ALA A 93 -3.73 3.50 5.46
N GLY A 94 -3.78 2.84 6.61
CA GLY A 94 -4.76 3.13 7.65
C GLY A 94 -4.60 4.54 8.23
N LEU A 95 -3.37 4.96 8.51
CA LEU A 95 -3.09 6.30 9.01
C LEU A 95 -3.45 7.38 7.99
N PHE A 96 -3.11 7.16 6.73
CA PHE A 96 -3.45 8.06 5.62
C PHE A 96 -4.98 8.14 5.43
N ALA A 97 -5.68 7.01 5.41
CA ALA A 97 -7.13 6.96 5.19
C ALA A 97 -7.91 7.73 6.28
N VAL A 98 -7.62 7.47 7.55
CA VAL A 98 -8.30 8.17 8.67
C VAL A 98 -7.97 9.67 8.66
N SER A 99 -6.72 10.02 8.38
CA SER A 99 -6.31 11.43 8.36
C SER A 99 -6.98 12.20 7.22
N THR A 100 -7.03 11.63 6.01
CA THR A 100 -7.70 12.26 4.86
C THR A 100 -9.22 12.32 5.03
N LEU A 101 -9.83 11.32 5.67
CA LEU A 101 -11.24 11.37 6.06
C LEU A 101 -11.50 12.53 7.03
N THR A 102 -10.66 12.70 8.04
CA THR A 102 -10.79 13.81 9.00
C THR A 102 -10.67 15.16 8.30
N ILE A 103 -9.69 15.32 7.38
CA ILE A 103 -9.54 16.53 6.58
C ILE A 103 -10.81 16.82 5.76
N ALA A 104 -11.39 15.79 5.13
CA ALA A 104 -12.61 15.93 4.35
C ALA A 104 -13.80 16.37 5.22
N MET A 105 -13.90 15.84 6.43
CA MET A 105 -14.94 16.23 7.39
C MET A 105 -14.74 17.66 7.91
N ASP A 106 -13.49 18.05 8.21
CA ASP A 106 -13.17 19.39 8.71
C ASP A 106 -13.35 20.49 7.64
N ALA A 107 -13.26 20.14 6.37
CA ALA A 107 -13.46 21.06 5.26
C ALA A 107 -14.93 21.47 5.09
N GLU A 108 -15.87 20.68 5.58
CA GLU A 108 -17.29 20.95 5.54
C GLU A 108 -17.73 21.84 6.71
N ARG A 109 -18.22 23.03 6.35
CA ARG A 109 -18.80 23.99 7.31
C ARG A 109 -20.33 23.93 7.24
N GLY A 110 -20.96 23.03 8.02
CA GLY A 110 -22.43 22.94 8.07
C GLY A 110 -22.98 21.53 8.26
N ASP A 111 -24.26 21.35 7.95
CA ASP A 111 -25.02 20.10 8.16
C ASP A 111 -24.82 19.06 7.04
N SER A 112 -23.75 19.19 6.24
CA SER A 112 -23.49 18.37 5.02
C SER A 112 -22.44 17.27 5.23
N SER A 113 -22.19 16.85 6.46
CA SER A 113 -21.19 15.82 6.79
C SER A 113 -21.40 14.49 6.05
N GLY A 114 -22.67 14.14 5.77
CA GLY A 114 -23.03 12.97 4.97
C GLY A 114 -22.56 13.07 3.52
N LEU A 115 -22.61 14.26 2.91
CA LEU A 115 -22.14 14.49 1.55
C LEU A 115 -20.61 14.41 1.47
N ALA A 116 -19.90 14.98 2.45
CA ALA A 116 -18.42 14.88 2.52
C ALA A 116 -17.95 13.44 2.67
N LEU A 117 -18.59 12.67 3.54
CA LEU A 117 -18.30 11.24 3.71
C LEU A 117 -18.58 10.45 2.42
N GLY A 118 -19.72 10.71 1.76
CA GLY A 118 -20.07 10.07 0.50
C GLY A 118 -19.10 10.41 -0.62
N ALA A 119 -18.72 11.68 -0.76
CA ALA A 119 -17.74 12.14 -1.75
C ALA A 119 -16.34 11.55 -1.49
N TRP A 120 -15.89 11.58 -0.25
CA TRP A 120 -14.60 10.96 0.14
C TRP A 120 -14.61 9.46 -0.18
N GLY A 121 -15.68 8.74 0.20
CA GLY A 121 -15.81 7.31 -0.06
C GLY A 121 -15.82 6.98 -1.56
N ALA A 122 -16.53 7.78 -2.38
CA ALA A 122 -16.56 7.60 -3.83
C ALA A 122 -15.18 7.82 -4.47
N VAL A 123 -14.47 8.88 -4.08
CA VAL A 123 -13.10 9.16 -4.55
C VAL A 123 -12.15 8.05 -4.11
N GLN A 124 -12.22 7.63 -2.86
CA GLN A 124 -11.38 6.55 -2.31
C GLN A 124 -11.60 5.24 -3.08
N ALA A 125 -12.86 4.82 -3.26
CA ALA A 125 -13.19 3.59 -3.97
C ALA A 125 -12.75 3.63 -5.44
N THR A 126 -12.96 4.76 -6.12
CA THR A 126 -12.54 4.95 -7.52
C THR A 126 -11.01 4.92 -7.65
N ALA A 127 -10.30 5.64 -6.77
CA ALA A 127 -8.84 5.65 -6.76
C ALA A 127 -8.26 4.26 -6.46
N MET A 128 -8.88 3.53 -5.52
CA MET A 128 -8.48 2.18 -5.15
C MET A 128 -8.69 1.21 -6.32
N GLY A 129 -9.88 1.18 -6.92
CA GLY A 129 -10.16 0.30 -8.06
C GLY A 129 -9.27 0.59 -9.27
N THR A 130 -9.05 1.88 -9.58
CA THR A 130 -8.15 2.30 -10.65
C THR A 130 -6.71 1.92 -10.35
N GLY A 131 -6.25 2.13 -9.10
CA GLY A 131 -4.92 1.76 -8.67
C GLY A 131 -4.65 0.26 -8.78
N ILE A 132 -5.58 -0.59 -8.32
CA ILE A 132 -5.49 -2.05 -8.43
C ILE A 132 -5.40 -2.48 -9.90
N ALA A 133 -6.25 -1.94 -10.76
CA ALA A 133 -6.25 -2.28 -12.18
C ALA A 133 -4.95 -1.85 -12.87
N LEU A 134 -4.46 -0.64 -12.59
CA LEU A 134 -3.19 -0.15 -13.12
C LEU A 134 -1.99 -0.94 -12.58
N GLY A 135 -1.99 -1.29 -11.30
CA GLY A 135 -0.93 -2.08 -10.69
C GLY A 135 -0.78 -3.45 -11.34
N GLY A 136 -1.89 -4.17 -11.54
CA GLY A 136 -1.91 -5.45 -12.25
C GLY A 136 -1.44 -5.33 -13.69
N PHE A 137 -2.00 -4.36 -14.43
CA PHE A 137 -1.64 -4.12 -15.83
C PHE A 137 -0.15 -3.77 -16.01
N LEU A 138 0.38 -2.87 -15.19
CA LEU A 138 1.79 -2.46 -15.25
C LEU A 138 2.73 -3.62 -14.88
N ARG A 139 2.39 -4.38 -13.85
CA ARG A 139 3.14 -5.59 -13.47
C ARG A 139 3.22 -6.57 -14.63
N ASP A 140 2.10 -6.85 -15.30
CA ASP A 140 2.05 -7.82 -16.38
C ASP A 140 2.79 -7.32 -17.64
N MET A 141 2.60 -6.04 -17.97
CA MET A 141 3.29 -5.41 -19.10
C MET A 141 4.81 -5.40 -18.91
N VAL A 142 5.29 -4.93 -17.76
CA VAL A 142 6.72 -4.87 -17.45
C VAL A 142 7.30 -6.28 -17.30
N GLY A 143 6.56 -7.20 -16.69
CA GLY A 143 6.93 -8.60 -16.56
C GLY A 143 7.09 -9.28 -17.92
N ALA A 144 6.19 -9.04 -18.88
CA ALA A 144 6.31 -9.54 -20.25
C ALA A 144 7.54 -8.98 -20.97
N LEU A 145 7.79 -7.66 -20.87
CA LEU A 145 8.98 -7.04 -21.44
C LEU A 145 10.27 -7.61 -20.86
N ALA A 146 10.29 -7.84 -19.55
CA ALA A 146 11.41 -8.46 -18.84
C ALA A 146 11.67 -9.89 -19.35
N ALA A 147 10.62 -10.70 -19.46
CA ALA A 147 10.71 -12.08 -19.94
C ALA A 147 11.23 -12.19 -21.38
N HIS A 148 10.93 -11.20 -22.22
CA HIS A 148 11.46 -11.11 -23.60
C HIS A 148 12.86 -10.47 -23.68
N GLY A 149 13.47 -10.10 -22.56
CA GLY A 149 14.77 -9.46 -22.51
C GLY A 149 14.81 -8.02 -23.04
N ALA A 150 13.64 -7.41 -23.30
CA ALA A 150 13.53 -6.06 -23.86
C ALA A 150 14.06 -4.97 -22.90
N LEU A 151 14.14 -5.25 -21.60
CA LEU A 151 14.64 -4.34 -20.57
C LEU A 151 16.13 -4.53 -20.25
N GLY A 152 16.81 -5.38 -21.04
CA GLY A 152 18.22 -5.69 -20.85
C GLY A 152 18.48 -6.85 -19.85
N PRO A 153 19.72 -7.40 -19.85
CA PRO A 153 20.02 -8.65 -19.15
C PRO A 153 19.88 -8.58 -17.62
N ALA A 154 19.96 -7.38 -17.05
CA ALA A 154 19.82 -7.19 -15.61
C ALA A 154 18.36 -7.23 -15.10
N LEU A 155 17.38 -7.07 -16.00
CA LEU A 155 15.95 -6.92 -15.66
C LEU A 155 15.09 -8.06 -16.25
N THR A 156 15.64 -9.26 -16.40
CA THR A 156 14.93 -10.44 -16.91
C THR A 156 14.26 -11.29 -15.82
N GLY A 157 14.44 -10.92 -14.54
CA GLY A 157 13.90 -11.68 -13.40
C GLY A 157 12.39 -11.58 -13.27
N ALA A 158 11.75 -12.66 -12.76
CA ALA A 158 10.31 -12.71 -12.50
C ALA A 158 9.81 -11.59 -11.56
N GLY A 159 10.69 -11.06 -10.69
CA GLY A 159 10.37 -9.97 -9.77
C GLY A 159 10.33 -8.58 -10.40
N THR A 160 10.81 -8.40 -11.63
CA THR A 160 10.97 -7.07 -12.25
C THR A 160 9.65 -6.31 -12.37
N GLY A 161 8.58 -6.97 -12.80
CA GLY A 161 7.26 -6.34 -12.89
C GLY A 161 6.71 -5.87 -11.53
N TYR A 162 6.93 -6.67 -10.49
CA TYR A 162 6.52 -6.33 -9.12
C TYR A 162 7.33 -5.15 -8.56
N SER A 163 8.67 -5.21 -8.68
CA SER A 163 9.55 -4.13 -8.21
C SER A 163 9.20 -2.80 -8.86
N PHE A 164 8.92 -2.81 -10.16
CA PHE A 164 8.50 -1.61 -10.88
C PHE A 164 7.25 -0.96 -10.27
N VAL A 165 6.23 -1.77 -9.92
CA VAL A 165 5.01 -1.24 -9.30
C VAL A 165 5.29 -0.72 -7.89
N TYR A 166 6.11 -1.39 -7.09
CA TYR A 166 6.47 -0.93 -5.76
C TYR A 166 7.33 0.35 -5.80
N ASP A 167 8.24 0.47 -6.77
CA ASP A 167 9.01 1.71 -7.00
C ASP A 167 8.08 2.87 -7.39
N LEU A 168 7.07 2.60 -8.21
CA LEU A 168 6.06 3.58 -8.59
C LEU A 168 5.22 4.01 -7.38
N GLU A 169 4.85 3.09 -6.48
CA GLU A 169 4.14 3.42 -5.23
C GLU A 169 4.99 4.28 -4.29
N ILE A 170 6.31 4.11 -4.29
CA ILE A 170 7.25 4.96 -3.53
C ILE A 170 7.30 6.37 -4.13
N ALA A 171 7.20 6.48 -5.46
CA ALA A 171 7.30 7.76 -6.17
C ALA A 171 6.01 8.60 -6.09
N LEU A 172 4.84 7.97 -5.81
CA LEU A 172 3.51 8.60 -5.72
C LEU A 172 3.15 8.99 -4.29
#